data_def05f7e64210eddbcf01a75455befc1
#
_entry.id   def05f7e64210eddbcf01a75455befc1
#
_cell.length_a   1.000
_cell.length_b   1.000
_cell.length_c   1.000
_cell.angle_alpha   90.00
_cell.angle_beta   90.00
_cell.angle_gamma   90.00
#
_symmetry.space_group_name_H-M   'P 1'
#
loop_
_entity.id
_entity.type
_entity.pdbx_description
1 polymer ?
#
loop_
_entity_poly.entity_id
_entity_poly.type
_entity_poly.pdbx_seq_one_letter_code
_entity_poly.pdbx_strand_id
1 'polypeptide(L)'
;MTTQRNRILTRRAPRGFTLIEMMLAIGVLALILAMLASSFSTIAHSKVHAEGRLMVDREGRALLWQLTKELRNAVQTPYTASNVALFGNGHMGNGAPIDTITLSTFSGGHRKALTGMTPETIVTYNLTANPDQPGWYLLQRSQQSGLLTSTVAPQTTTLADNILSLHFRYFDGQKWGESWESSSQPQGRQLPVAVAIQIQMAAPGGRVMDFATQVTLPMAIQQW
;
A
#
# COMPACT_ATOMS: atom_id res chain seq x y z
N MET A 1 8.56 100.65 7.53
CA MET A 1 9.75 99.91 8.03
C MET A 1 9.34 98.52 8.39
N THR A 2 9.56 97.53 7.47
CA THR A 2 9.09 96.14 7.67
C THR A 2 10.33 95.25 7.78
N THR A 3 10.65 94.78 8.98
CA THR A 3 11.81 93.93 9.27
C THR A 3 11.50 92.48 8.86
N GLN A 4 12.11 92.00 7.78
CA GLN A 4 12.07 90.57 7.39
C GLN A 4 12.99 89.76 8.32
N ARG A 5 12.42 88.81 9.00
CA ARG A 5 13.13 87.87 9.90
C ARG A 5 13.55 86.66 9.08
N ASN A 6 14.85 86.64 8.73
CA ASN A 6 15.48 85.49 7.99
C ASN A 6 15.50 84.23 8.90
N ARG A 7 14.70 83.22 8.62
CA ARG A 7 14.77 81.86 9.26
C ARG A 7 15.91 81.09 8.64
N ILE A 8 17.02 80.99 9.37
CA ILE A 8 18.14 80.10 9.03
C ILE A 8 17.66 78.62 9.26
N LEU A 9 17.34 77.90 8.17
CA LEU A 9 17.13 76.45 8.23
C LEU A 9 18.45 75.74 8.39
N THR A 10 18.80 75.33 9.58
CA THR A 10 19.96 74.49 9.86
C THR A 10 19.77 73.14 9.21
N ARG A 11 20.35 72.86 8.04
CA ARG A 11 20.49 71.54 7.43
C ARG A 11 21.30 70.67 8.41
N ARG A 12 20.64 69.72 9.06
CA ARG A 12 21.35 68.63 9.78
C ARG A 12 22.12 67.82 8.75
N ALA A 13 23.42 67.73 8.91
CA ALA A 13 24.29 66.88 8.10
C ALA A 13 23.90 65.43 8.27
N PRO A 14 23.82 64.64 7.19
CA PRO A 14 23.53 63.22 7.29
C PRO A 14 24.66 62.55 8.11
N ARG A 15 24.29 61.86 9.20
CA ARG A 15 25.21 61.03 9.97
C ARG A 15 25.58 59.84 9.10
N GLY A 16 26.87 59.65 8.79
CA GLY A 16 27.39 58.47 8.12
C GLY A 16 27.35 57.26 9.06
N PHE A 17 27.12 56.06 8.50
CA PHE A 17 27.17 54.80 9.23
C PHE A 17 28.60 54.52 9.75
N THR A 18 28.70 54.04 10.99
CA THR A 18 29.97 53.60 11.54
C THR A 18 30.35 52.23 11.05
N LEU A 19 31.64 51.91 10.96
CA LEU A 19 32.10 50.57 10.53
C LEU A 19 31.58 49.46 11.45
N ILE A 20 31.47 49.75 12.76
CA ILE A 20 30.93 48.77 13.72
C ILE A 20 29.44 48.51 13.52
N GLU A 21 28.66 49.50 13.12
CA GLU A 21 27.23 49.36 12.84
C GLU A 21 26.99 48.48 11.60
N MET A 22 27.84 48.62 10.57
CA MET A 22 27.82 47.76 9.39
C MET A 22 28.20 46.33 9.75
N MET A 23 29.21 46.09 10.57
CA MET A 23 29.60 44.74 11.00
C MET A 23 28.50 44.09 11.84
N LEU A 24 27.85 44.85 12.72
CA LEU A 24 26.73 44.35 13.51
C LEU A 24 25.52 44.00 12.63
N ALA A 25 25.21 44.87 11.67
CA ALA A 25 24.10 44.61 10.72
C ALA A 25 24.34 43.37 9.88
N ILE A 26 25.55 43.15 9.37
CA ILE A 26 25.93 41.94 8.62
C ILE A 26 25.86 40.71 9.53
N GLY A 27 26.31 40.79 10.78
CA GLY A 27 26.23 39.69 11.75
C GLY A 27 24.79 39.26 12.06
N VAL A 28 23.92 40.24 12.29
CA VAL A 28 22.48 39.98 12.52
C VAL A 28 21.81 39.38 11.26
N LEU A 29 22.14 39.94 10.08
CA LEU A 29 21.62 39.41 8.82
C LEU A 29 22.05 37.94 8.58
N ALA A 30 23.33 37.63 8.83
CA ALA A 30 23.85 36.27 8.72
C ALA A 30 23.13 35.30 9.67
N LEU A 31 22.88 35.74 10.90
CA LEU A 31 22.12 34.92 11.88
C LEU A 31 20.68 34.63 11.41
N ILE A 32 20.01 35.67 10.90
CA ILE A 32 18.62 35.49 10.35
C ILE A 32 18.63 34.55 9.17
N LEU A 33 19.57 34.68 8.23
CA LEU A 33 19.70 33.80 7.08
C LEU A 33 19.98 32.33 7.50
N ALA A 34 20.84 32.13 8.51
CA ALA A 34 21.12 30.81 9.05
C ALA A 34 19.86 30.16 9.67
N MET A 35 19.07 30.94 10.43
CA MET A 35 17.78 30.45 10.99
C MET A 35 16.77 30.10 9.89
N LEU A 36 16.66 30.92 8.86
CA LEU A 36 15.79 30.64 7.72
C LEU A 36 16.23 29.37 6.97
N ALA A 37 17.52 29.21 6.69
CA ALA A 37 18.05 28.03 6.02
C ALA A 37 17.77 26.75 6.83
N SER A 38 17.93 26.78 8.15
CA SER A 38 17.61 25.67 9.05
C SER A 38 16.10 25.32 9.00
N SER A 39 15.24 26.33 9.02
CA SER A 39 13.78 26.13 8.94
C SER A 39 13.37 25.49 7.61
N PHE A 40 13.93 25.94 6.50
CA PHE A 40 13.66 25.36 5.18
C PHE A 40 14.09 23.90 5.07
N SER A 41 15.27 23.55 5.60
CA SER A 41 15.75 22.16 5.58
C SER A 41 14.82 21.24 6.37
N THR A 42 14.34 21.66 7.54
CA THR A 42 13.42 20.90 8.38
C THR A 42 12.08 20.67 7.67
N ILE A 43 11.53 21.69 7.02
CA ILE A 43 10.28 21.59 6.26
C ILE A 43 10.44 20.63 5.07
N ALA A 44 11.55 20.73 4.32
CA ALA A 44 11.82 19.87 3.19
C ALA A 44 11.90 18.38 3.60
N HIS A 45 12.63 18.06 4.66
CA HIS A 45 12.71 16.69 5.19
C HIS A 45 11.36 16.18 5.68
N SER A 46 10.59 17.00 6.41
CA SER A 46 9.27 16.62 6.89
C SER A 46 8.30 16.32 5.74
N LYS A 47 8.37 17.10 4.65
CA LYS A 47 7.54 16.90 3.47
C LYS A 47 7.83 15.56 2.79
N VAL A 48 9.08 15.22 2.54
CA VAL A 48 9.49 13.95 1.91
C VAL A 48 8.99 12.75 2.73
N HIS A 49 9.13 12.79 4.05
CA HIS A 49 8.64 11.72 4.91
C HIS A 49 7.10 11.62 4.93
N ALA A 50 6.40 12.75 4.88
CA ALA A 50 4.95 12.77 4.84
C ALA A 50 4.42 12.22 3.51
N GLU A 51 4.99 12.63 2.38
CA GLU A 51 4.63 12.14 1.05
C GLU A 51 4.88 10.63 0.92
N GLY A 52 6.02 10.14 1.40
CA GLY A 52 6.33 8.71 1.39
C GLY A 52 5.31 7.87 2.17
N ARG A 53 4.83 8.37 3.33
CA ARG A 53 3.77 7.67 4.10
C ARG A 53 2.44 7.66 3.36
N LEU A 54 2.07 8.77 2.73
CA LEU A 54 0.84 8.85 1.94
C LEU A 54 0.88 7.88 0.75
N MET A 55 2.06 7.67 0.14
CA MET A 55 2.23 6.66 -0.90
C MET A 55 1.95 5.27 -0.38
N VAL A 56 2.59 4.86 0.72
CA VAL A 56 2.38 3.53 1.32
C VAL A 56 0.93 3.34 1.79
N ASP A 57 0.29 4.38 2.36
CA ASP A 57 -1.13 4.31 2.74
C ASP A 57 -2.04 4.06 1.53
N ARG A 58 -1.82 4.77 0.42
CA ARG A 58 -2.58 4.56 -0.82
C ARG A 58 -2.35 3.18 -1.41
N GLU A 59 -1.12 2.72 -1.42
CA GLU A 59 -0.74 1.40 -1.92
C GLU A 59 -1.38 0.29 -1.08
N GLY A 60 -1.26 0.32 0.25
CA GLY A 60 -1.86 -0.65 1.14
C GLY A 60 -3.38 -0.73 1.02
N ARG A 61 -4.06 0.44 0.90
CA ARG A 61 -5.50 0.47 0.63
C ARG A 61 -5.87 -0.11 -0.73
N ALA A 62 -5.07 0.17 -1.76
CA ALA A 62 -5.29 -0.37 -3.10
C ALA A 62 -5.13 -1.90 -3.12
N LEU A 63 -4.11 -2.42 -2.43
CA LEU A 63 -3.89 -3.86 -2.25
C LEU A 63 -5.08 -4.53 -1.55
N LEU A 64 -5.52 -3.99 -0.40
CA LEU A 64 -6.69 -4.50 0.31
C LEU A 64 -7.95 -4.46 -0.56
N TRP A 65 -8.15 -3.37 -1.31
CA TRP A 65 -9.29 -3.24 -2.21
C TRP A 65 -9.28 -4.32 -3.30
N GLN A 66 -8.11 -4.57 -3.91
CA GLN A 66 -7.96 -5.60 -4.95
C GLN A 66 -8.21 -7.00 -4.39
N LEU A 67 -7.59 -7.36 -3.27
CA LEU A 67 -7.80 -8.64 -2.57
C LEU A 67 -9.28 -8.82 -2.19
N THR A 68 -9.90 -7.79 -1.61
CA THR A 68 -11.31 -7.80 -1.25
C THR A 68 -12.21 -8.03 -2.45
N LYS A 69 -11.93 -7.35 -3.56
CA LYS A 69 -12.70 -7.49 -4.81
C LYS A 69 -12.62 -8.91 -5.35
N GLU A 70 -11.43 -9.51 -5.38
CA GLU A 70 -11.25 -10.86 -5.90
C GLU A 70 -11.88 -11.91 -4.99
N LEU A 71 -11.73 -11.76 -3.66
CA LEU A 71 -12.39 -12.64 -2.70
C LEU A 71 -13.93 -12.55 -2.77
N ARG A 72 -14.50 -11.37 -2.95
CA ARG A 72 -15.95 -11.22 -3.14
C ARG A 72 -16.46 -11.88 -4.41
N ASN A 73 -15.62 -11.97 -5.42
CA ASN A 73 -15.91 -12.62 -6.69
C ASN A 73 -15.40 -14.07 -6.73
N ALA A 74 -14.97 -14.62 -5.59
CA ALA A 74 -14.57 -16.02 -5.49
C ALA A 74 -15.76 -16.93 -5.82
N VAL A 75 -15.48 -17.91 -6.65
CA VAL A 75 -16.50 -18.84 -7.15
C VAL A 75 -16.10 -20.28 -6.88
N GLN A 76 -17.12 -21.09 -6.75
CA GLN A 76 -17.00 -22.52 -6.70
C GLN A 76 -17.66 -23.06 -7.95
N THR A 77 -16.89 -23.67 -8.83
CA THR A 77 -17.46 -24.33 -10.01
C THR A 77 -17.01 -25.78 -10.04
N PRO A 78 -17.89 -26.70 -10.47
CA PRO A 78 -17.52 -28.11 -10.66
C PRO A 78 -16.61 -28.34 -11.87
N TYR A 79 -16.33 -27.29 -12.64
CA TYR A 79 -15.59 -27.32 -13.92
C TYR A 79 -14.16 -26.81 -13.83
N THR A 80 -13.69 -26.38 -12.65
CA THR A 80 -12.30 -25.95 -12.48
C THR A 80 -11.34 -27.14 -12.64
N ALA A 81 -10.28 -26.93 -13.43
CA ALA A 81 -9.22 -27.91 -13.67
C ALA A 81 -8.60 -28.50 -12.41
N SER A 82 -8.61 -27.72 -11.33
CA SER A 82 -7.92 -28.04 -10.09
C SER A 82 -8.85 -28.35 -8.91
N ASN A 83 -10.18 -28.31 -9.08
CA ASN A 83 -11.16 -28.36 -7.98
C ASN A 83 -10.86 -27.35 -6.85
N VAL A 84 -10.07 -26.32 -7.12
CA VAL A 84 -9.66 -25.33 -6.12
C VAL A 84 -10.62 -24.16 -6.18
N ALA A 85 -11.63 -24.14 -5.31
CA ALA A 85 -12.43 -22.93 -5.11
C ALA A 85 -11.63 -21.88 -4.33
N LEU A 86 -10.96 -22.31 -3.24
CA LEU A 86 -10.04 -21.53 -2.44
C LEU A 86 -9.06 -22.45 -1.70
N PHE A 87 -7.81 -22.09 -1.76
CA PHE A 87 -6.73 -22.72 -1.00
C PHE A 87 -5.92 -21.63 -0.31
N GLY A 88 -5.80 -21.70 1.00
CA GLY A 88 -5.03 -20.79 1.80
C GLY A 88 -4.10 -21.53 2.74
N ASN A 89 -2.81 -21.21 2.69
CA ASN A 89 -1.79 -21.86 3.49
C ASN A 89 -0.94 -20.84 4.24
N GLY A 90 -0.88 -21.01 5.57
CA GLY A 90 -0.07 -20.21 6.45
C GLY A 90 1.40 -20.62 6.40
N HIS A 91 2.28 -19.68 6.18
CA HIS A 91 3.73 -19.85 6.25
C HIS A 91 4.34 -18.79 7.14
N MET A 92 5.49 -19.10 7.72
CA MET A 92 6.28 -18.13 8.51
C MET A 92 7.60 -17.83 7.81
N GLY A 93 7.89 -16.54 7.63
CA GLY A 93 9.16 -16.06 7.12
C GLY A 93 9.70 -14.94 7.99
N ASN A 94 10.98 -15.03 8.42
CA ASN A 94 11.62 -14.04 9.29
C ASN A 94 10.83 -13.73 10.58
N GLY A 95 10.09 -14.73 11.12
CA GLY A 95 9.27 -14.56 12.32
C GLY A 95 7.91 -13.88 12.11
N ALA A 96 7.52 -13.60 10.86
CA ALA A 96 6.24 -13.00 10.49
C ALA A 96 5.47 -13.89 9.49
N PRO A 97 4.11 -13.83 9.45
CA PRO A 97 3.33 -14.57 8.47
C PRO A 97 3.62 -14.11 7.04
N ILE A 98 3.84 -15.07 6.14
CA ILE A 98 4.01 -14.88 4.69
C ILE A 98 3.09 -15.83 3.94
N ASP A 99 1.79 -15.71 4.21
CA ASP A 99 0.79 -16.65 3.72
C ASP A 99 0.61 -16.56 2.21
N THR A 100 0.15 -17.67 1.64
CA THR A 100 -0.24 -17.77 0.24
C THR A 100 -1.74 -18.06 0.17
N ILE A 101 -2.42 -17.43 -0.79
CA ILE A 101 -3.82 -17.73 -1.10
C ILE A 101 -4.00 -17.94 -2.60
N THR A 102 -4.71 -19.00 -2.96
CA THR A 102 -5.13 -19.28 -4.34
C THR A 102 -6.65 -19.38 -4.36
N LEU A 103 -7.29 -18.72 -5.31
CA LEU A 103 -8.73 -18.72 -5.44
C LEU A 103 -9.17 -18.70 -6.90
N SER A 104 -10.31 -19.34 -7.18
CA SER A 104 -11.01 -19.18 -8.44
C SER A 104 -11.95 -17.99 -8.38
N THR A 105 -11.91 -17.12 -9.37
CA THR A 105 -12.67 -15.87 -9.39
C THR A 105 -13.12 -15.51 -10.81
N PHE A 106 -14.21 -14.75 -10.94
CA PHE A 106 -14.63 -14.13 -12.20
C PHE A 106 -13.98 -12.77 -12.47
N SER A 107 -12.88 -12.45 -11.84
CA SER A 107 -12.24 -11.13 -11.96
C SER A 107 -11.42 -10.93 -13.25
N GLY A 108 -11.47 -11.84 -14.19
CA GLY A 108 -10.87 -11.69 -15.50
C GLY A 108 -11.44 -10.46 -16.21
N GLY A 109 -10.60 -9.42 -16.42
CA GLY A 109 -10.97 -8.20 -17.12
C GLY A 109 -11.68 -8.52 -18.42
N HIS A 110 -12.49 -7.57 -18.91
CA HIS A 110 -13.31 -7.62 -20.13
C HIS A 110 -12.54 -8.01 -21.41
N ARG A 111 -11.83 -9.11 -21.42
CA ARG A 111 -11.48 -9.76 -22.68
C ARG A 111 -12.77 -10.41 -23.17
N LYS A 112 -13.34 -9.78 -24.23
CA LYS A 112 -14.44 -10.32 -25.01
C LYS A 112 -14.42 -11.85 -24.93
N ALA A 113 -15.52 -12.43 -24.43
CA ALA A 113 -15.82 -13.84 -24.58
C ALA A 113 -15.90 -14.18 -26.07
N LEU A 114 -14.75 -14.30 -26.71
CA LEU A 114 -14.60 -14.87 -28.03
C LEU A 114 -14.54 -16.38 -27.81
N THR A 115 -15.66 -17.02 -28.11
CA THR A 115 -15.81 -18.45 -28.29
C THR A 115 -15.50 -19.33 -27.05
N GLY A 116 -16.51 -19.58 -26.22
CA GLY A 116 -16.53 -20.77 -25.32
C GLY A 116 -15.58 -20.72 -24.10
N MET A 117 -14.92 -19.60 -23.83
CA MET A 117 -14.05 -19.44 -22.66
C MET A 117 -14.89 -19.03 -21.44
N THR A 118 -14.82 -19.82 -20.38
CA THR A 118 -15.37 -19.41 -19.08
C THR A 118 -14.60 -18.18 -18.58
N PRO A 119 -15.29 -17.17 -18.04
CA PRO A 119 -14.62 -16.00 -17.46
C PRO A 119 -13.88 -16.31 -16.16
N GLU A 120 -13.82 -17.57 -15.77
CA GLU A 120 -13.16 -18.05 -14.58
C GLU A 120 -11.65 -17.95 -14.69
N THR A 121 -11.04 -17.45 -13.65
CA THR A 121 -9.60 -17.23 -13.55
C THR A 121 -9.11 -17.74 -12.20
N ILE A 122 -8.02 -18.48 -12.19
CA ILE A 122 -7.31 -18.85 -10.97
C ILE A 122 -6.31 -17.75 -10.68
N VAL A 123 -6.39 -17.18 -9.47
CA VAL A 123 -5.50 -16.14 -8.98
C VAL A 123 -4.77 -16.65 -7.76
N THR A 124 -3.46 -16.45 -7.73
CA THR A 124 -2.59 -16.77 -6.58
C THR A 124 -1.88 -15.51 -6.11
N TYR A 125 -1.95 -15.25 -4.82
CA TYR A 125 -1.13 -14.25 -4.13
C TYR A 125 -0.09 -14.95 -3.29
N ASN A 126 1.16 -14.60 -3.47
CA ASN A 126 2.28 -15.12 -2.72
C ASN A 126 3.32 -14.04 -2.45
N LEU A 127 4.13 -14.26 -1.42
CA LEU A 127 5.28 -13.43 -1.10
C LEU A 127 6.57 -14.13 -1.53
N THR A 128 7.45 -13.38 -2.20
CA THR A 128 8.83 -13.80 -2.51
C THR A 128 9.81 -12.83 -1.88
N ALA A 129 10.96 -13.32 -1.41
CA ALA A 129 11.96 -12.44 -0.80
C ALA A 129 12.38 -11.33 -1.78
N ASN A 130 12.47 -10.10 -1.28
CA ASN A 130 12.95 -8.98 -2.08
C ASN A 130 14.49 -9.06 -2.16
N PRO A 131 15.08 -9.20 -3.37
CA PRO A 131 16.52 -9.33 -3.53
C PRO A 131 17.29 -8.05 -3.17
N ASP A 132 16.63 -6.89 -3.30
CA ASP A 132 17.26 -5.58 -3.10
C ASP A 132 17.15 -5.10 -1.64
N GLN A 133 16.21 -5.66 -0.86
CA GLN A 133 15.92 -5.25 0.51
C GLN A 133 15.76 -6.46 1.42
N PRO A 134 16.81 -6.89 2.13
CA PRO A 134 16.74 -8.03 3.05
C PRO A 134 15.67 -7.81 4.14
N GLY A 135 14.84 -8.83 4.35
CA GLY A 135 13.73 -8.80 5.32
C GLY A 135 12.42 -8.25 4.77
N TRP A 136 12.40 -7.76 3.53
CA TRP A 136 11.19 -7.37 2.82
C TRP A 136 10.79 -8.43 1.81
N TYR A 137 9.53 -8.38 1.40
CA TYR A 137 8.98 -9.29 0.42
C TYR A 137 8.30 -8.54 -0.72
N LEU A 138 8.36 -9.15 -1.91
CA LEU A 138 7.57 -8.77 -3.07
C LEU A 138 6.22 -9.48 -2.99
N LEU A 139 5.11 -8.73 -3.00
CA LEU A 139 3.79 -9.30 -3.18
C LEU A 139 3.54 -9.55 -4.66
N GLN A 140 3.45 -10.81 -5.02
CA GLN A 140 3.20 -11.24 -6.38
C GLN A 140 1.76 -11.73 -6.53
N ARG A 141 1.14 -11.34 -7.63
CA ARG A 141 -0.13 -11.84 -8.09
C ARG A 141 0.06 -12.61 -9.39
N SER A 142 -0.22 -13.89 -9.36
CA SER A 142 -0.21 -14.75 -10.53
C SER A 142 -1.64 -15.03 -10.98
N GLN A 143 -1.89 -14.95 -12.27
CA GLN A 143 -3.20 -15.16 -12.88
C GLN A 143 -3.10 -16.19 -14.00
N GLN A 144 -3.98 -17.19 -13.96
CA GLN A 144 -4.09 -18.23 -14.97
C GLN A 144 -5.56 -18.43 -15.38
N SER A 145 -5.80 -18.77 -16.65
CA SER A 145 -7.13 -19.16 -17.09
C SER A 145 -7.61 -20.42 -16.34
N GLY A 146 -8.84 -20.40 -15.84
CA GLY A 146 -9.48 -21.53 -15.13
C GLY A 146 -9.86 -22.70 -16.02
N LEU A 147 -9.61 -22.65 -17.33
CA LEU A 147 -9.94 -23.75 -18.24
C LEU A 147 -9.04 -24.96 -18.02
N LEU A 148 -9.66 -26.14 -17.99
CA LEU A 148 -9.03 -27.45 -17.84
C LEU A 148 -7.91 -27.71 -18.87
N THR A 149 -7.97 -27.07 -20.01
CA THR A 149 -7.07 -27.29 -21.16
C THR A 149 -6.14 -26.11 -21.44
N SER A 150 -6.06 -25.14 -20.53
CA SER A 150 -5.19 -23.97 -20.77
C SER A 150 -3.73 -24.37 -20.70
N THR A 151 -3.04 -24.27 -21.83
CA THR A 151 -1.59 -24.43 -21.96
C THR A 151 -0.84 -23.10 -21.76
N VAL A 152 -1.60 -22.03 -21.47
CA VAL A 152 -1.03 -20.68 -21.30
C VAL A 152 -0.38 -20.58 -19.91
N ALA A 153 0.88 -20.19 -19.89
CA ALA A 153 1.61 -19.97 -18.64
C ALA A 153 0.94 -18.88 -17.79
N PRO A 154 0.98 -19.00 -16.44
CA PRO A 154 0.48 -17.97 -15.56
C PRO A 154 1.14 -16.62 -15.81
N GLN A 155 0.36 -15.55 -15.80
CA GLN A 155 0.87 -14.17 -15.82
C GLN A 155 1.11 -13.69 -14.39
N THR A 156 2.36 -13.43 -14.05
CA THR A 156 2.73 -12.93 -12.72
C THR A 156 3.05 -11.45 -12.78
N THR A 157 2.52 -10.69 -11.81
CA THR A 157 2.73 -9.25 -11.67
C THR A 157 3.11 -8.97 -10.22
N THR A 158 4.17 -8.19 -9.99
CA THR A 158 4.50 -7.66 -8.67
C THR A 158 3.61 -6.48 -8.38
N LEU A 159 2.92 -6.51 -7.25
CA LEU A 159 1.98 -5.48 -6.81
C LEU A 159 2.62 -4.49 -5.83
N ALA A 160 3.53 -4.96 -4.97
CA ALA A 160 4.27 -4.16 -4.01
C ALA A 160 5.61 -4.83 -3.70
N ASP A 161 6.61 -4.04 -3.27
CA ASP A 161 7.97 -4.50 -2.99
C ASP A 161 8.44 -4.26 -1.55
N ASN A 162 7.57 -3.69 -0.73
CA ASN A 162 7.85 -3.26 0.63
C ASN A 162 7.01 -4.01 1.69
N ILE A 163 6.60 -5.24 1.41
CA ILE A 163 5.78 -6.05 2.32
C ILE A 163 6.66 -6.67 3.40
N LEU A 164 6.20 -6.61 4.64
CA LEU A 164 6.84 -7.26 5.79
C LEU A 164 6.10 -8.53 6.20
N SER A 165 4.77 -8.52 6.11
CA SER A 165 3.95 -9.70 6.37
C SER A 165 2.64 -9.67 5.60
N LEU A 166 2.11 -10.84 5.33
CA LEU A 166 0.79 -11.06 4.76
C LEU A 166 0.16 -12.24 5.50
N HIS A 167 -1.00 -12.01 6.09
CA HIS A 167 -1.66 -13.00 6.93
C HIS A 167 -3.14 -13.12 6.56
N PHE A 168 -3.61 -14.35 6.43
CA PHE A 168 -5.00 -14.68 6.15
C PHE A 168 -5.58 -15.55 7.25
N ARG A 169 -6.84 -15.28 7.62
CA ARG A 169 -7.63 -16.15 8.48
C ARG A 169 -8.98 -16.42 7.85
N TYR A 170 -9.45 -17.62 8.02
CA TYR A 170 -10.64 -18.14 7.33
C TYR A 170 -11.73 -18.49 8.35
N PHE A 171 -12.95 -18.03 8.12
CA PHE A 171 -14.11 -18.31 8.98
C PHE A 171 -15.01 -19.36 8.34
N ASP A 172 -15.23 -20.47 9.02
CA ASP A 172 -16.05 -21.58 8.55
C ASP A 172 -17.55 -21.44 8.88
N GLY A 173 -17.93 -20.35 9.55
CA GLY A 173 -19.27 -20.11 10.08
C GLY A 173 -19.37 -20.34 11.59
N GLN A 174 -18.37 -20.97 12.22
CA GLN A 174 -18.31 -21.24 13.66
C GLN A 174 -17.00 -20.74 14.29
N LYS A 175 -15.87 -20.97 13.66
CA LYS A 175 -14.54 -20.63 14.15
C LYS A 175 -13.63 -20.08 13.05
N TRP A 176 -12.59 -19.39 13.48
CA TRP A 176 -11.51 -18.91 12.63
C TRP A 176 -10.38 -19.95 12.55
N GLY A 177 -9.86 -20.20 11.35
CA GLY A 177 -8.70 -21.05 11.07
C GLY A 177 -7.61 -20.28 10.36
N GLU A 178 -6.38 -20.78 10.43
CA GLU A 178 -5.18 -20.19 9.79
C GLU A 178 -4.91 -20.76 8.39
N SER A 179 -5.65 -21.77 7.99
CA SER A 179 -5.57 -22.40 6.66
C SER A 179 -6.94 -22.77 6.15
N TRP A 180 -7.06 -22.89 4.84
CA TRP A 180 -8.29 -23.32 4.19
C TRP A 180 -7.98 -24.18 2.98
N GLU A 181 -8.68 -25.31 2.87
CA GLU A 181 -8.57 -26.19 1.72
C GLU A 181 -9.97 -26.60 1.27
N SER A 182 -10.40 -26.08 0.12
CA SER A 182 -11.75 -26.32 -0.42
C SER A 182 -12.02 -27.78 -0.74
N SER A 183 -11.01 -28.55 -1.12
CA SER A 183 -11.12 -29.97 -1.44
C SER A 183 -11.45 -30.83 -0.22
N SER A 184 -11.05 -30.39 0.96
CA SER A 184 -11.33 -31.09 2.24
C SER A 184 -12.68 -30.70 2.86
N GLN A 185 -13.40 -29.75 2.27
CA GLN A 185 -14.69 -29.28 2.77
C GLN A 185 -15.86 -30.06 2.14
N PRO A 186 -16.97 -30.18 2.86
CA PRO A 186 -18.18 -30.77 2.29
C PRO A 186 -18.63 -30.09 1.01
N GLN A 187 -19.23 -30.84 0.10
CA GLN A 187 -19.80 -30.27 -1.11
C GLN A 187 -20.84 -29.21 -0.75
N GLY A 188 -20.73 -28.02 -1.38
CA GLY A 188 -21.57 -26.88 -1.05
C GLY A 188 -20.99 -25.95 0.03
N ARG A 189 -19.88 -26.30 0.69
CA ARG A 189 -19.19 -25.48 1.71
C ARG A 189 -17.71 -25.28 1.41
N GLN A 190 -17.33 -25.29 0.15
CA GLN A 190 -15.93 -25.21 -0.27
C GLN A 190 -15.30 -23.81 -0.13
N LEU A 191 -16.13 -22.77 0.00
CA LEU A 191 -15.67 -21.42 0.30
C LEU A 191 -15.87 -21.10 1.78
N PRO A 192 -14.93 -20.37 2.42
CA PRO A 192 -15.13 -19.86 3.77
C PRO A 192 -16.21 -18.76 3.76
N VAL A 193 -16.94 -18.62 4.86
CA VAL A 193 -17.96 -17.58 5.03
C VAL A 193 -17.35 -16.19 4.99
N ALA A 194 -16.15 -16.05 5.60
CA ALA A 194 -15.39 -14.81 5.61
C ALA A 194 -13.88 -15.08 5.61
N VAL A 195 -13.12 -14.12 5.10
CA VAL A 195 -11.66 -14.11 5.15
C VAL A 195 -11.22 -12.79 5.79
N ALA A 196 -10.38 -12.87 6.81
CA ALA A 196 -9.67 -11.72 7.36
C ALA A 196 -8.29 -11.63 6.69
N ILE A 197 -7.90 -10.42 6.36
CA ILE A 197 -6.64 -10.09 5.67
C ILE A 197 -5.88 -9.09 6.53
N GLN A 198 -4.61 -9.33 6.77
CA GLN A 198 -3.72 -8.40 7.43
C GLN A 198 -2.43 -8.28 6.62
N ILE A 199 -2.01 -7.04 6.33
CA ILE A 199 -0.79 -6.72 5.57
C ILE A 199 0.02 -5.75 6.40
N GLN A 200 1.30 -6.03 6.58
CA GLN A 200 2.27 -5.09 7.14
C GLN A 200 3.20 -4.60 6.03
N MET A 201 3.37 -3.31 5.93
CA MET A 201 4.21 -2.67 4.92
C MET A 201 5.25 -1.77 5.58
N ALA A 202 6.47 -1.81 5.03
CA ALA A 202 7.53 -0.88 5.42
C ALA A 202 7.26 0.51 4.85
N ALA A 203 7.41 1.53 5.69
CA ALA A 203 7.28 2.93 5.31
C ALA A 203 8.57 3.70 5.59
N PRO A 204 8.77 4.88 4.95
CA PRO A 204 9.94 5.71 5.17
C PRO A 204 10.17 6.03 6.64
N GLY A 205 11.44 6.03 7.05
CA GLY A 205 11.86 6.26 8.43
C GLY A 205 11.77 5.01 9.32
N GLY A 206 11.79 3.80 8.75
CA GLY A 206 11.77 2.53 9.48
C GLY A 206 10.45 2.22 10.19
N ARG A 207 9.36 2.86 9.77
CA ARG A 207 8.02 2.63 10.32
C ARG A 207 7.35 1.46 9.64
N VAL A 208 6.50 0.77 10.40
CA VAL A 208 5.61 -0.27 9.90
C VAL A 208 4.20 0.30 9.84
N MET A 209 3.50 0.06 8.74
CA MET A 209 2.09 0.39 8.56
C MET A 209 1.29 -0.89 8.46
N ASP A 210 0.25 -0.98 9.30
CA ASP A 210 -0.65 -2.13 9.36
C ASP A 210 -1.94 -1.82 8.61
N PHE A 211 -2.33 -2.73 7.73
CA PHE A 211 -3.59 -2.69 6.98
C PHE A 211 -4.35 -3.97 7.24
N ALA A 212 -5.59 -3.85 7.69
CA ALA A 212 -6.45 -5.01 7.96
C ALA A 212 -7.86 -4.80 7.45
N THR A 213 -8.47 -5.87 6.98
CA THR A 213 -9.88 -5.90 6.58
C THR A 213 -10.46 -7.30 6.73
N GLN A 214 -11.78 -7.37 6.69
CA GLN A 214 -12.50 -8.64 6.66
C GLN A 214 -13.48 -8.63 5.49
N VAL A 215 -13.56 -9.74 4.79
CA VAL A 215 -14.38 -9.91 3.58
C VAL A 215 -15.31 -11.10 3.79
N THR A 216 -16.60 -10.88 3.61
CA THR A 216 -17.59 -11.95 3.53
C THR A 216 -17.71 -12.41 2.07
N LEU A 217 -17.73 -13.72 1.84
CA LEU A 217 -17.83 -14.31 0.52
C LEU A 217 -19.31 -14.59 0.19
N PRO A 218 -19.95 -13.87 -0.75
CA PRO A 218 -21.38 -14.01 -1.01
C PRO A 218 -21.77 -15.42 -1.46
N MET A 219 -20.90 -16.07 -2.25
CA MET A 219 -21.16 -17.43 -2.76
C MET A 219 -21.15 -18.50 -1.66
N ALA A 220 -20.47 -18.27 -0.55
CA ALA A 220 -20.50 -19.18 0.59
C ALA A 220 -21.83 -19.13 1.35
N ILE A 221 -22.54 -17.99 1.33
CA ILE A 221 -23.78 -17.77 2.08
C ILE A 221 -24.99 -18.32 1.34
N GLN A 222 -24.96 -18.38 0.00
CA GLN A 222 -26.08 -18.86 -0.82
C GLN A 222 -26.31 -20.37 -0.76
N GLN A 223 -25.51 -21.09 0.00
CA GLN A 223 -25.51 -22.55 0.07
C GLN A 223 -26.19 -23.10 1.34
N TRP A 224 -26.99 -22.27 2.06
CA TRP A 224 -27.75 -22.65 3.27
C TRP A 224 -29.22 -22.84 2.97
#